data_0931e60f87adbb2d6cd21904593d5722
#
_entry.id   0931e60f87adbb2d6cd21904593d5722
#
_cell.length_a   1.000
_cell.length_b   1.000
_cell.length_c   1.000
_cell.angle_alpha   90.00
_cell.angle_beta   90.00
_cell.angle_gamma   90.00
#
_symmetry.space_group_name_H-M   'P 1'
#
loop_
_entity.id
_entity.type
_entity.pdbx_description
1 polymer ?
#
loop_
_entity_poly.entity_id
_entity_poly.type
_entity_poly.pdbx_seq_one_letter_code
_entity_poly.pdbx_strand_id
1 'polypeptide(L)'
;MRKIPNTFGIDVTAARFLEYGSEDELRELIAAGQVVAPWLHIGGGSNLLFIKDYEGTVLHSRIGGLEVTSEDEEHVWVRVGAGVVWDDFVAWCVKRHWYGAENLSLIPGEVGASAV
;
A
#
# COMPACT_ATOMS: atom_id res chain seq x y z
N MET A 1 7.21 5.62 -19.75
CA MET A 1 7.17 4.35 -18.99
C MET A 1 7.94 4.49 -17.70
N ARG A 2 7.47 3.92 -16.63
CA ARG A 2 8.11 4.01 -15.31
C ARG A 2 8.37 2.62 -14.76
N LYS A 3 9.47 2.48 -14.00
CA LYS A 3 9.82 1.23 -13.35
C LYS A 3 8.82 0.90 -12.25
N ILE A 4 8.47 -0.40 -12.15
CA ILE A 4 7.61 -0.91 -11.12
C ILE A 4 8.49 -1.36 -9.95
N PRO A 5 8.28 -0.82 -8.73
CA PRO A 5 9.05 -1.26 -7.57
C PRO A 5 8.72 -2.71 -7.24
N ASN A 6 9.76 -3.52 -6.97
CA ASN A 6 9.59 -4.89 -6.51
C ASN A 6 10.84 -5.33 -5.76
N THR A 7 10.68 -6.28 -4.84
CA THR A 7 11.78 -6.79 -4.02
C THR A 7 12.59 -7.90 -4.69
N PHE A 8 12.16 -8.38 -5.87
CA PHE A 8 12.92 -9.34 -6.64
C PHE A 8 14.06 -8.71 -7.42
N GLY A 9 14.18 -7.37 -7.42
CA GLY A 9 15.22 -6.66 -8.11
C GLY A 9 15.12 -6.72 -9.64
N ILE A 10 13.92 -7.02 -10.15
CA ILE A 10 13.68 -7.15 -11.58
C ILE A 10 13.37 -5.78 -12.19
N ASP A 11 14.00 -5.51 -13.32
CA ASP A 11 13.85 -4.25 -14.03
C ASP A 11 12.64 -4.34 -14.98
N VAL A 12 11.45 -4.03 -14.45
CA VAL A 12 10.20 -4.01 -15.22
C VAL A 12 9.58 -2.63 -15.20
N THR A 13 8.86 -2.30 -16.27
CA THR A 13 8.19 -1.00 -16.40
C THR A 13 6.70 -1.19 -16.64
N ALA A 14 5.94 -0.14 -16.36
CA ALA A 14 4.53 -0.05 -16.73
C ALA A 14 4.34 1.08 -17.75
N ALA A 15 3.35 0.95 -18.63
CA ALA A 15 3.00 2.04 -19.55
C ALA A 15 2.60 3.29 -18.77
N ARG A 16 1.86 3.13 -17.66
CA ARG A 16 1.53 4.20 -16.73
C ARG A 16 1.75 3.73 -15.31
N PHE A 17 2.38 4.56 -14.50
CA PHE A 17 2.54 4.34 -13.07
C PHE A 17 2.01 5.57 -12.35
N LEU A 18 0.91 5.41 -11.61
CA LEU A 18 0.22 6.51 -10.93
C LEU A 18 0.23 6.29 -9.43
N GLU A 19 0.59 7.34 -8.70
CA GLU A 19 0.52 7.35 -7.24
C GLU A 19 -0.48 8.39 -6.79
N TYR A 20 -1.19 8.12 -5.70
CA TYR A 20 -2.17 9.05 -5.13
C TYR A 20 -2.06 9.05 -3.60
N GLY A 21 -2.20 10.25 -3.02
CA GLY A 21 -2.08 10.46 -1.57
C GLY A 21 -3.41 10.62 -0.85
N SER A 22 -4.53 10.60 -1.57
CA SER A 22 -5.87 10.70 -1.01
C SER A 22 -6.89 10.06 -1.93
N GLU A 23 -8.10 9.81 -1.39
CA GLU A 23 -9.21 9.34 -2.22
C GLU A 23 -9.58 10.37 -3.30
N ASP A 24 -9.52 11.65 -2.96
CA ASP A 24 -9.84 12.72 -3.91
C ASP A 24 -8.87 12.75 -5.08
N GLU A 25 -7.58 12.57 -4.82
CA GLU A 25 -6.59 12.46 -5.89
C GLU A 25 -6.88 11.27 -6.81
N LEU A 26 -7.26 10.12 -6.25
CA LEU A 26 -7.62 8.97 -7.06
C LEU A 26 -8.85 9.25 -7.92
N ARG A 27 -9.87 9.89 -7.35
CA ARG A 27 -11.07 10.27 -8.10
C ARG A 27 -10.73 11.21 -9.26
N GLU A 28 -9.85 12.16 -9.04
CA GLU A 28 -9.38 13.08 -10.09
C GLU A 28 -8.66 12.34 -11.22
N LEU A 29 -7.81 11.39 -10.89
CA LEU A 29 -7.11 10.56 -11.88
C LEU A 29 -8.10 9.75 -12.72
N ILE A 30 -9.10 9.17 -12.11
CA ILE A 30 -10.14 8.41 -12.80
C ILE A 30 -10.96 9.33 -13.70
N ALA A 31 -11.39 10.48 -13.17
CA ALA A 31 -12.19 11.45 -13.91
C ALA A 31 -11.44 12.04 -15.12
N ALA A 32 -10.12 12.18 -15.00
CA ALA A 32 -9.27 12.66 -16.08
C ALA A 32 -8.94 11.59 -17.12
N GLY A 33 -9.44 10.36 -16.95
CA GLY A 33 -9.19 9.25 -17.87
C GLY A 33 -7.77 8.71 -17.83
N GLN A 34 -7.02 8.97 -16.75
CA GLN A 34 -5.63 8.51 -16.65
C GLN A 34 -5.52 7.05 -16.20
N VAL A 35 -6.54 6.50 -15.58
CA VAL A 35 -6.57 5.10 -15.17
C VAL A 35 -7.09 4.27 -16.33
N VAL A 36 -6.19 3.81 -17.17
CA VAL A 36 -6.48 3.09 -18.40
C VAL A 36 -6.38 1.59 -18.16
N ALA A 37 -7.41 0.85 -18.54
CA ALA A 37 -7.41 -0.62 -18.43
C ALA A 37 -6.40 -1.25 -19.40
N PRO A 38 -5.78 -2.38 -19.05
CA PRO A 38 -5.89 -3.03 -17.75
C PRO A 38 -5.17 -2.24 -16.65
N TRP A 39 -5.62 -2.37 -15.42
CA TRP A 39 -4.97 -1.70 -14.30
C TRP A 39 -4.72 -2.65 -13.14
N LEU A 40 -3.71 -2.35 -12.33
CA LEU A 40 -3.28 -3.17 -11.21
C LEU A 40 -2.89 -2.26 -10.03
N HIS A 41 -3.47 -2.51 -8.87
CA HIS A 41 -3.04 -1.88 -7.63
C HIS A 41 -1.91 -2.66 -7.00
N ILE A 42 -0.85 -1.97 -6.57
CA ILE A 42 0.26 -2.59 -5.85
C ILE A 42 0.56 -1.85 -4.55
N GLY A 43 1.24 -2.54 -3.63
CA GLY A 43 1.90 -1.93 -2.48
C GLY A 43 3.37 -1.68 -2.79
N GLY A 44 4.26 -2.11 -1.90
CA GLY A 44 5.71 -1.95 -2.11
C GLY A 44 6.33 -2.90 -3.12
N GLY A 45 5.55 -3.79 -3.73
CA GLY A 45 6.05 -4.77 -4.69
C GLY A 45 6.79 -5.94 -4.06
N SER A 46 6.63 -6.16 -2.75
CA SER A 46 7.40 -7.17 -2.01
C SER A 46 6.97 -8.61 -2.28
N ASN A 47 5.80 -8.81 -2.88
CA ASN A 47 5.27 -10.15 -3.16
C ASN A 47 4.76 -10.29 -4.59
N LEU A 48 5.30 -9.49 -5.51
CA LEU A 48 4.93 -9.51 -6.92
C LEU A 48 6.15 -9.87 -7.77
N LEU A 49 5.94 -10.82 -8.68
CA LEU A 49 6.93 -11.20 -9.68
C LEU A 49 6.39 -10.84 -11.06
N PHE A 50 7.06 -9.90 -11.73
CA PHE A 50 6.74 -9.52 -13.09
C PHE A 50 7.67 -10.25 -14.04
N ILE A 51 7.11 -10.98 -15.01
CA ILE A 51 7.88 -11.72 -16.01
C ILE A 51 8.08 -10.91 -17.30
N LYS A 52 7.43 -9.78 -17.40
CA LYS A 52 7.58 -8.84 -18.53
C LYS A 52 7.04 -7.46 -18.09
N ASP A 53 7.28 -6.45 -18.90
CA ASP A 53 6.73 -5.13 -18.68
C ASP A 53 5.19 -5.17 -18.70
N TYR A 54 4.57 -4.32 -17.89
CA TYR A 54 3.12 -4.24 -17.80
C TYR A 54 2.60 -3.18 -18.78
N GLU A 55 1.71 -3.57 -19.68
CA GLU A 55 1.19 -2.70 -20.72
C GLU A 55 0.03 -1.80 -20.28
N GLY A 56 -0.39 -1.90 -19.03
CA GLY A 56 -1.50 -1.12 -18.48
C GLY A 56 -1.05 -0.05 -17.49
N THR A 57 -1.97 0.27 -16.59
CA THR A 57 -1.77 1.24 -15.51
C THR A 57 -1.49 0.52 -14.21
N VAL A 58 -0.40 0.88 -13.54
CA VAL A 58 -0.10 0.44 -12.17
C VAL A 58 -0.46 1.58 -11.23
N LEU A 59 -1.24 1.27 -10.21
CA LEU A 59 -1.67 2.22 -9.20
C LEU A 59 -1.01 1.89 -7.86
N HIS A 60 -0.51 2.92 -7.18
CA HIS A 60 0.09 2.78 -5.86
C HIS A 60 -0.50 3.83 -4.92
N SER A 61 -1.10 3.39 -3.81
CA SER A 61 -1.60 4.29 -2.78
C SER A 61 -0.46 4.77 -1.89
N ARG A 62 -0.39 6.07 -1.73
CA ARG A 62 0.50 6.72 -0.76
C ARG A 62 -0.28 7.32 0.40
N ILE A 63 -1.53 6.89 0.58
CA ILE A 63 -2.36 7.36 1.69
C ILE A 63 -1.69 6.97 3.00
N GLY A 64 -1.32 7.98 3.79
CA GLY A 64 -0.70 7.79 5.10
C GLY A 64 -1.71 7.96 6.23
N GLY A 65 -1.18 8.04 7.45
CA GLY A 65 -1.94 8.33 8.65
C GLY A 65 -2.25 7.11 9.49
N LEU A 66 -2.22 7.34 10.80
CA LEU A 66 -2.55 6.36 11.83
C LEU A 66 -3.50 7.07 12.81
N GLU A 67 -4.68 6.52 13.00
CA GLU A 67 -5.72 7.16 13.79
C GLU A 67 -6.51 6.13 14.59
N VAL A 68 -6.68 6.39 15.90
CA VAL A 68 -7.58 5.60 16.73
C VAL A 68 -8.99 6.10 16.52
N THR A 69 -9.88 5.26 16.01
CA THR A 69 -11.27 5.64 15.74
C THR A 69 -12.21 5.27 16.88
N SER A 70 -11.89 4.24 17.64
CA SER A 70 -12.69 3.79 18.78
C SER A 70 -11.85 2.94 19.70
N GLU A 71 -12.25 2.86 20.97
CA GLU A 71 -11.54 2.08 21.99
C GLU A 71 -12.51 1.59 23.07
N ASP A 72 -12.34 0.35 23.50
CA ASP A 72 -12.99 -0.19 24.68
C ASP A 72 -11.94 -0.88 25.58
N GLU A 73 -12.38 -1.63 26.60
CA GLU A 73 -11.48 -2.25 27.56
C GLU A 73 -10.60 -3.37 26.94
N GLU A 74 -11.06 -3.99 25.85
CA GLU A 74 -10.42 -5.14 25.24
C GLU A 74 -9.89 -4.88 23.83
N HIS A 75 -10.39 -3.84 23.17
CA HIS A 75 -10.11 -3.60 21.75
C HIS A 75 -9.81 -2.14 21.45
N VAL A 76 -8.99 -1.93 20.45
CA VAL A 76 -8.72 -0.62 19.86
C VAL A 76 -8.96 -0.74 18.36
N TRP A 77 -9.78 0.16 17.82
CA TRP A 77 -10.01 0.25 16.38
C TRP A 77 -9.15 1.36 15.81
N VAL A 78 -8.39 1.03 14.78
CA VAL A 78 -7.42 1.95 14.19
C VAL A 78 -7.69 2.06 12.69
N ARG A 79 -7.71 3.29 12.20
CA ARG A 79 -7.70 3.57 10.76
C ARG A 79 -6.25 3.80 10.32
N VAL A 80 -5.80 3.04 9.34
CA VAL A 80 -4.43 3.12 8.83
C VAL A 80 -4.47 3.34 7.33
N GLY A 81 -3.68 4.31 6.84
CA GLY A 81 -3.55 4.55 5.42
C GLY A 81 -2.91 3.34 4.70
N ALA A 82 -3.39 3.05 3.50
CA ALA A 82 -2.94 1.89 2.73
C ALA A 82 -1.45 1.95 2.38
N GLY A 83 -0.88 3.15 2.26
CA GLY A 83 0.53 3.37 1.94
C GLY A 83 1.47 3.33 3.15
N VAL A 84 0.95 3.14 4.37
CA VAL A 84 1.79 3.03 5.56
C VAL A 84 2.56 1.70 5.52
N VAL A 85 3.85 1.76 5.82
CA VAL A 85 4.68 0.55 5.91
C VAL A 85 4.18 -0.32 7.08
N TRP A 86 3.95 -1.61 6.80
CA TRP A 86 3.37 -2.53 7.78
C TRP A 86 4.16 -2.56 9.09
N ASP A 87 5.48 -2.64 9.02
CA ASP A 87 6.33 -2.72 10.20
C ASP A 87 6.29 -1.44 11.04
N ASP A 88 6.12 -0.29 10.42
CA ASP A 88 5.92 0.99 11.11
C ASP A 88 4.61 0.99 11.90
N PHE A 89 3.55 0.43 11.33
CA PHE A 89 2.28 0.27 12.02
C PHE A 89 2.43 -0.66 13.24
N VAL A 90 3.11 -1.78 13.08
CA VAL A 90 3.36 -2.73 14.19
C VAL A 90 4.14 -2.03 15.31
N ALA A 91 5.20 -1.30 14.99
CA ALA A 91 6.00 -0.55 15.96
C ALA A 91 5.15 0.49 16.70
N TRP A 92 4.26 1.16 16.01
CA TRP A 92 3.35 2.15 16.59
C TRP A 92 2.39 1.49 17.60
N CYS A 93 1.86 0.30 17.29
CA CYS A 93 1.03 -0.46 18.21
C CYS A 93 1.80 -0.90 19.46
N VAL A 94 3.00 -1.42 19.29
CA VAL A 94 3.85 -1.90 20.38
C VAL A 94 4.21 -0.78 21.34
N LYS A 95 4.54 0.40 20.83
CA LYS A 95 4.83 1.58 21.66
C LYS A 95 3.65 2.00 22.56
N ARG A 96 2.43 1.67 22.13
CA ARG A 96 1.21 1.95 22.88
C ARG A 96 0.74 0.78 23.73
N HIS A 97 1.54 -0.28 23.80
CA HIS A 97 1.20 -1.52 24.51
C HIS A 97 -0.06 -2.19 23.98
N TRP A 98 -0.34 -2.04 22.69
CA TRP A 98 -1.41 -2.74 21.99
C TRP A 98 -0.81 -3.92 21.26
N TYR A 99 -1.17 -5.12 21.67
CA TYR A 99 -0.59 -6.36 21.20
C TYR A 99 -1.54 -7.11 20.27
N GLY A 100 -0.98 -7.96 19.44
CA GLY A 100 -1.70 -8.77 18.48
C GLY A 100 -1.07 -8.75 17.09
N ALA A 101 -0.34 -7.70 16.75
CA ALA A 101 0.33 -7.58 15.46
C ALA A 101 1.84 -7.83 15.51
N GLU A 102 2.44 -7.87 16.69
CA GLU A 102 3.90 -7.99 16.85
C GLU A 102 4.48 -9.31 16.32
N ASN A 103 3.69 -10.36 16.26
CA ASN A 103 4.13 -11.63 15.67
C ASN A 103 4.32 -11.54 14.15
N LEU A 104 3.81 -10.48 13.55
CA LEU A 104 3.89 -10.21 12.11
C LEU A 104 4.86 -9.08 11.80
N SER A 105 5.70 -8.68 12.77
CA SER A 105 6.72 -7.65 12.54
C SER A 105 7.74 -8.13 11.50
N LEU A 106 8.39 -7.16 10.84
CA LEU A 106 9.38 -7.39 9.78
C LEU A 106 8.81 -8.06 8.52
N ILE A 107 7.51 -8.26 8.42
CA ILE A 107 6.90 -8.63 7.15
C ILE A 107 7.02 -7.43 6.21
N PRO A 108 7.62 -7.59 5.02
CA PRO A 108 7.78 -6.48 4.11
C PRO A 108 6.44 -6.05 3.50
N GLY A 109 6.35 -4.78 3.12
CA GLY A 109 5.20 -4.25 2.41
C GLY A 109 4.44 -3.19 3.18
N GLU A 110 3.31 -2.82 2.63
CA GLU A 110 2.43 -1.76 3.11
C GLU A 110 1.11 -2.32 3.61
N VAL A 111 0.44 -1.55 4.48
CA VAL A 111 -0.79 -1.99 5.15
C VAL A 111 -1.88 -2.42 4.16
N GLY A 112 -2.07 -1.66 3.08
CA GLY A 112 -3.09 -1.97 2.09
C GLY A 112 -2.87 -3.28 1.34
N ALA A 113 -1.65 -3.79 1.32
CA ALA A 113 -1.28 -5.04 0.66
C ALA A 113 -0.96 -6.17 1.65
N SER A 114 -1.15 -5.96 2.94
CA SER A 114 -0.70 -6.87 3.99
C SER A 114 -1.37 -8.25 3.98
N ALA A 115 -2.53 -8.35 3.35
CA ALA A 115 -3.27 -9.61 3.28
C ALA A 115 -2.92 -10.47 2.05
N VAL A 116 -1.96 -10.05 1.27
CA VAL A 116 -1.55 -10.71 0.02
C VAL A 116 -0.27 -11.51 0.21
#